data_e34425d504b0b0a0ee74e73d344d9b6c
#
_entry.id   e34425d504b0b0a0ee74e73d344d9b6c
#
_cell.length_a   1.000
_cell.length_b   1.000
_cell.length_c   1.000
_cell.angle_alpha   90.00
_cell.angle_beta   90.00
_cell.angle_gamma   90.00
#
_symmetry.space_group_name_H-M   'P 1'
#
loop_
_entity.id
_entity.type
_entity.pdbx_description
1 polymer ?
#
loop_
_entity_poly.entity_id
_entity_poly.type
_entity_poly.pdbx_seq_one_letter_code
_entity_poly.pdbx_strand_id
1 'polypeptide(L)'
;GRIMAKRIMGKASFCTIQDSTGRIQSYVSINDLGEESYKAFKTYDIGDIIGIKGFVFKTKTEEISIHAKEVVLLTKSLRPLPEKFHGLKDMDLRYRQRYVDLIVNPEVKETFILRSRIISETQYQEEQQHVHL
;
A
#
# COMPACT_ATOMS: atom_id res chain seq x y z
N GLY A 1 4.32 3.93 1.44
CA GLY A 1 3.30 2.91 1.08
C GLY A 1 3.92 1.73 0.34
N ARG A 2 3.14 0.69 0.15
CA ARG A 2 3.53 -0.53 -0.57
C ARG A 2 3.22 -0.39 -2.07
N ILE A 3 4.15 -0.75 -2.94
CA ILE A 3 3.92 -0.80 -4.38
C ILE A 3 2.94 -1.95 -4.69
N MET A 4 1.78 -1.62 -5.22
CA MET A 4 0.74 -2.60 -5.61
C MET A 4 0.66 -2.81 -7.12
N ALA A 5 1.09 -1.82 -7.90
CA ALA A 5 1.21 -1.90 -9.34
C ALA A 5 2.33 -0.96 -9.82
N LYS A 6 2.99 -1.33 -10.91
CA LYS A 6 4.03 -0.51 -11.53
C LYS A 6 3.99 -0.66 -13.04
N ARG A 7 4.04 0.47 -13.74
CA ARG A 7 4.06 0.53 -15.19
C ARG A 7 5.17 1.47 -15.66
N ILE A 8 6.18 0.91 -16.32
CA ILE A 8 7.33 1.65 -16.84
C ILE A 8 7.04 2.04 -18.30
N MET A 9 7.21 3.33 -18.62
CA MET A 9 7.01 3.89 -19.96
C MET A 9 8.24 4.72 -20.37
N GLY A 10 9.39 4.05 -20.55
CA GLY A 10 10.62 4.70 -20.95
C GLY A 10 11.20 5.65 -19.88
N LYS A 11 11.10 6.96 -20.12
CA LYS A 11 11.63 8.02 -19.23
C LYS A 11 10.68 8.40 -18.10
N ALA A 12 9.48 7.86 -18.07
CA ALA A 12 8.48 8.08 -17.03
C ALA A 12 7.86 6.74 -16.62
N SER A 13 7.28 6.71 -15.44
CA SER A 13 6.62 5.54 -14.88
C SER A 13 5.44 5.95 -14.04
N PHE A 14 4.45 5.07 -13.94
CA PHE A 14 3.39 5.16 -12.96
C PHE A 14 3.51 4.00 -11.99
N CYS A 15 3.32 4.26 -10.72
CA CYS A 15 3.11 3.22 -9.72
C CYS A 15 1.92 3.54 -8.84
N THR A 16 1.24 2.51 -8.39
CA THR A 16 0.18 2.64 -7.38
C THR A 16 0.75 2.19 -6.06
N ILE A 17 0.70 3.07 -5.07
CA ILE A 17 1.10 2.77 -3.70
C ILE A 17 -0.13 2.66 -2.81
N GLN A 18 -0.04 1.78 -1.83
CA GLN A 18 -1.08 1.55 -0.82
C GLN A 18 -0.49 1.72 0.57
N ASP A 19 -1.21 2.44 1.42
CA ASP A 19 -0.91 2.56 2.85
C ASP A 19 -2.12 2.16 3.72
N SER A 20 -2.12 2.59 4.99
CA SER A 20 -3.24 2.32 5.91
C SER A 20 -4.53 3.05 5.52
N THR A 21 -4.43 4.17 4.81
CA THR A 21 -5.55 5.05 4.47
C THR A 21 -6.18 4.75 3.11
N GLY A 22 -5.42 4.18 2.18
CA GLY A 22 -5.92 3.86 0.84
C GLY A 22 -4.83 3.68 -0.20
N ARG A 23 -5.21 3.92 -1.46
CA ARG A 23 -4.33 3.82 -2.63
C ARG A 23 -4.24 5.15 -3.34
N ILE A 24 -3.06 5.45 -3.85
CA ILE A 24 -2.83 6.61 -4.70
C ILE A 24 -1.85 6.27 -5.82
N GLN A 25 -2.08 6.84 -6.99
CA GLN A 25 -1.15 6.76 -8.11
C GLN A 25 0.01 7.74 -7.92
N SER A 26 1.19 7.37 -8.37
CA SER A 26 2.36 8.24 -8.37
C SER A 26 2.99 8.25 -9.75
N TYR A 27 3.27 9.45 -10.25
CA TYR A 27 4.03 9.70 -11.46
C TYR A 27 5.50 9.90 -11.11
N VAL A 28 6.36 9.09 -11.71
CA VAL A 28 7.80 9.08 -11.44
C VAL A 28 8.53 9.28 -12.77
N SER A 29 9.32 10.35 -12.89
CA SER A 29 10.05 10.65 -14.11
C SER A 29 11.56 10.76 -13.86
N ILE A 30 12.35 10.46 -14.89
CA ILE A 30 13.80 10.63 -14.87
C ILE A 30 14.19 12.10 -14.72
N ASN A 31 13.38 13.02 -15.27
CA ASN A 31 13.65 14.47 -15.20
C ASN A 31 13.55 15.01 -13.77
N ASP A 32 12.68 14.42 -12.95
CA ASP A 32 12.46 14.85 -11.58
C ASP A 32 13.38 14.15 -10.58
N LEU A 33 13.59 12.84 -10.75
CA LEU A 33 14.41 12.04 -9.84
C LEU A 33 15.91 12.08 -10.16
N GLY A 34 16.27 12.36 -11.40
CA GLY A 34 17.61 12.14 -11.92
C GLY A 34 17.81 10.69 -12.41
N GLU A 35 18.85 10.47 -13.18
CA GLU A 35 19.11 9.20 -13.87
C GLU A 35 19.35 8.05 -12.90
N GLU A 36 20.17 8.26 -11.87
CA GLU A 36 20.53 7.24 -10.88
C GLU A 36 19.31 6.78 -10.06
N SER A 37 18.58 7.72 -9.50
CA SER A 37 17.39 7.41 -8.69
C SER A 37 16.27 6.78 -9.50
N TYR A 38 16.09 7.21 -10.75
CA TYR A 38 15.12 6.60 -11.65
C TYR A 38 15.53 5.18 -12.06
N LYS A 39 16.82 4.93 -12.28
CA LYS A 39 17.36 3.61 -12.56
C LYS A 39 17.16 2.67 -11.38
N ALA A 40 17.43 3.14 -10.16
CA ALA A 40 17.13 2.40 -8.92
C ALA A 40 15.63 2.09 -8.80
N PHE A 41 14.74 3.09 -9.02
CA PHE A 41 13.30 2.87 -9.00
C PHE A 41 12.83 1.79 -9.97
N LYS A 42 13.44 1.67 -11.14
CA LYS A 42 13.11 0.61 -12.11
C LYS A 42 13.36 -0.80 -11.56
N THR A 43 14.28 -0.96 -10.63
CA THR A 43 14.59 -2.27 -10.01
C THR A 43 13.66 -2.65 -8.86
N TYR A 44 12.84 -1.72 -8.38
CA TYR A 44 11.89 -2.00 -7.31
C TYR A 44 10.79 -2.94 -7.79
N ASP A 45 10.33 -3.81 -6.91
CA ASP A 45 9.33 -4.82 -7.21
C ASP A 45 7.96 -4.48 -6.62
N ILE A 46 6.92 -5.12 -7.14
CA ILE A 46 5.60 -5.11 -6.53
C ILE A 46 5.70 -5.77 -5.15
N GLY A 47 5.18 -5.09 -4.13
CA GLY A 47 5.31 -5.51 -2.73
C GLY A 47 6.36 -4.74 -1.94
N ASP A 48 7.31 -4.07 -2.60
CA ASP A 48 8.27 -3.20 -1.92
C ASP A 48 7.58 -2.05 -1.21
N ILE A 49 8.13 -1.63 -0.08
CA ILE A 49 7.65 -0.45 0.65
C ILE A 49 8.57 0.71 0.33
N ILE A 50 7.99 1.79 -0.19
CA ILE A 50 8.70 3.00 -0.58
C ILE A 50 8.14 4.24 0.11
N GLY A 51 9.01 5.25 0.29
CA GLY A 51 8.64 6.61 0.63
C GLY A 51 8.68 7.49 -0.61
N ILE A 52 7.67 8.32 -0.81
CA ILE A 52 7.60 9.29 -1.91
C ILE A 52 7.41 10.67 -1.32
N LYS A 53 8.24 11.61 -1.78
CA LYS A 53 8.01 13.05 -1.57
C LYS A 53 7.67 13.69 -2.90
N GLY A 54 6.68 14.57 -2.90
CA GLY A 54 6.22 15.26 -4.10
C GLY A 54 5.00 16.11 -3.83
N PHE A 55 4.33 16.52 -4.87
CA PHE A 55 3.10 17.31 -4.79
C PHE A 55 1.95 16.60 -5.50
N VAL A 56 0.74 16.87 -5.04
CA VAL A 56 -0.47 16.31 -5.62
C VAL A 56 -0.86 17.07 -6.87
N PHE A 57 -1.25 16.36 -7.92
CA PHE A 57 -1.76 16.94 -9.16
C PHE A 57 -2.86 16.07 -9.76
N LYS A 58 -3.63 16.62 -10.67
CA LYS A 58 -4.58 15.86 -11.48
C LYS A 58 -3.94 15.50 -12.82
N THR A 59 -4.06 14.24 -13.19
CA THR A 59 -3.66 13.77 -14.52
C THR A 59 -4.64 14.26 -15.61
N LYS A 60 -4.30 14.08 -16.88
CA LYS A 60 -5.21 14.37 -18.01
C LYS A 60 -6.51 13.56 -17.96
N THR A 61 -6.50 12.43 -17.27
CA THR A 61 -7.67 11.58 -17.04
C THR A 61 -8.39 11.90 -15.72
N GLU A 62 -8.11 13.08 -15.14
CA GLU A 62 -8.67 13.57 -13.87
C GLU A 62 -8.34 12.73 -12.63
N GLU A 63 -7.42 11.77 -12.72
CA GLU A 63 -6.98 10.97 -11.58
C GLU A 63 -6.05 11.78 -10.68
N ILE A 64 -6.35 11.79 -9.37
CA ILE A 64 -5.49 12.43 -8.36
C ILE A 64 -4.23 11.58 -8.19
N SER A 65 -3.07 12.18 -8.41
CA SER A 65 -1.78 11.50 -8.41
C SER A 65 -0.72 12.33 -7.69
N ILE A 66 0.33 11.66 -7.24
CA ILE A 66 1.53 12.32 -6.70
C ILE A 66 2.55 12.48 -7.82
N HIS A 67 3.02 13.69 -8.05
CA HIS A 67 4.20 13.96 -8.88
C HIS A 67 5.45 13.81 -8.00
N ALA A 68 6.13 12.69 -8.15
CA ALA A 68 7.26 12.34 -7.30
C ALA A 68 8.50 13.19 -7.60
N LYS A 69 9.09 13.78 -6.57
CA LYS A 69 10.38 14.49 -6.61
C LYS A 69 11.50 13.66 -5.98
N GLU A 70 11.14 12.81 -5.03
CA GLU A 70 12.06 11.91 -4.36
C GLU A 70 11.37 10.58 -4.09
N VAL A 71 12.06 9.49 -4.34
CA VAL A 71 11.58 8.13 -4.05
C VAL A 71 12.67 7.36 -3.32
N VAL A 72 12.35 6.80 -2.17
CA VAL A 72 13.28 6.04 -1.33
C VAL A 72 12.72 4.66 -1.06
N LEU A 73 13.56 3.63 -1.24
CA LEU A 73 13.23 2.28 -0.82
C LEU A 73 13.35 2.17 0.71
N LEU A 74 12.26 1.84 1.38
CA LEU A 74 12.23 1.64 2.82
C LEU A 74 12.40 0.18 3.21
N THR A 75 11.73 -0.73 2.49
CA THR A 75 11.82 -2.17 2.73
C THR A 75 11.61 -2.96 1.44
N LYS A 76 12.50 -3.90 1.19
CA LYS A 76 12.42 -4.82 0.05
C LYS A 76 11.48 -5.98 0.35
N SER A 77 10.59 -6.30 -0.58
CA SER A 77 9.79 -7.52 -0.55
C SER A 77 10.61 -8.68 -1.10
N LEU A 78 10.92 -9.65 -0.25
CA LEU A 78 11.75 -10.80 -0.63
C LEU A 78 10.94 -11.92 -1.31
N ARG A 79 9.61 -11.85 -1.22
CA ARG A 79 8.69 -12.80 -1.86
C ARG A 79 7.65 -12.03 -2.67
N PRO A 80 7.29 -12.52 -3.88
CA PRO A 80 6.26 -11.88 -4.68
C PRO A 80 4.90 -11.99 -3.98
N LEU A 81 4.06 -10.97 -4.17
CA LEU A 81 2.66 -11.05 -3.79
C LEU A 81 1.91 -11.97 -4.75
N PRO A 82 0.83 -12.65 -4.30
CA PRO A 82 -0.04 -13.43 -5.18
C PRO A 82 -0.55 -12.58 -6.34
N GLU A 83 -0.69 -13.20 -7.53
CA GLU A 83 -1.17 -12.49 -8.72
C GLU A 83 -2.55 -11.88 -8.51
N LYS A 84 -2.71 -10.65 -9.01
CA LYS A 84 -3.92 -9.84 -8.84
C LYS A 84 -5.21 -10.54 -9.31
N PHE A 85 -5.11 -11.37 -10.37
CA PHE A 85 -6.28 -12.03 -10.98
C PHE A 85 -6.66 -13.35 -10.30
N HIS A 86 -5.72 -14.03 -9.68
CA HIS A 86 -5.96 -15.29 -9.00
C HIS A 86 -6.11 -15.11 -7.50
N GLY A 87 -5.49 -14.06 -6.94
CA GLY A 87 -5.52 -13.72 -5.52
C GLY A 87 -5.10 -14.89 -4.62
N LEU A 88 -5.18 -14.69 -3.33
CA LEU A 88 -5.06 -15.77 -2.36
C LEU A 88 -6.48 -16.31 -2.09
N LYS A 89 -6.94 -17.28 -2.91
CA LYS A 89 -8.29 -17.86 -2.81
C LYS A 89 -8.37 -19.07 -1.87
N ASP A 90 -7.28 -19.82 -1.77
CA ASP A 90 -7.20 -20.98 -0.92
C ASP A 90 -7.35 -20.57 0.55
N MET A 91 -8.38 -21.11 1.22
CA MET A 91 -8.74 -20.72 2.60
C MET A 91 -7.65 -21.13 3.60
N ASP A 92 -7.00 -22.26 3.40
CA ASP A 92 -5.93 -22.73 4.28
C ASP A 92 -4.71 -21.82 4.21
N LEU A 93 -4.30 -21.43 2.98
CA LEU A 93 -3.22 -20.45 2.78
C LEU A 93 -3.58 -19.08 3.35
N ARG A 94 -4.83 -18.63 3.22
CA ARG A 94 -5.30 -17.37 3.80
C ARG A 94 -5.19 -17.34 5.32
N TYR A 95 -5.50 -18.45 5.98
CA TYR A 95 -5.36 -18.57 7.42
C TYR A 95 -3.89 -18.71 7.87
N ARG A 96 -3.07 -19.45 7.13
CA ARG A 96 -1.65 -19.63 7.44
C ARG A 96 -0.82 -18.38 7.14
N GLN A 97 -1.17 -17.62 6.08
CA GLN A 97 -0.49 -16.41 5.66
C GLN A 97 -1.42 -15.20 5.78
N ARG A 98 -1.96 -14.98 6.97
CA ARG A 98 -2.92 -13.90 7.23
C ARG A 98 -2.40 -12.52 6.84
N TYR A 99 -1.11 -12.26 7.02
CA TYR A 99 -0.48 -11.01 6.62
C TYR A 99 -0.54 -10.76 5.11
N VAL A 100 -0.44 -11.80 4.28
CA VAL A 100 -0.59 -11.70 2.83
C VAL A 100 -2.06 -11.48 2.48
N ASP A 101 -2.96 -12.22 3.09
CA ASP A 101 -4.41 -12.08 2.92
C ASP A 101 -4.87 -10.64 3.20
N LEU A 102 -4.37 -9.99 4.25
CA LEU A 102 -4.65 -8.60 4.58
C LEU A 102 -4.11 -7.60 3.55
N ILE A 103 -3.03 -7.94 2.84
CA ILE A 103 -2.45 -7.08 1.79
C ILE A 103 -3.28 -7.16 0.51
N VAL A 104 -3.69 -8.36 0.10
CA VAL A 104 -4.29 -8.61 -1.21
C VAL A 104 -5.82 -8.57 -1.22
N ASN A 105 -6.46 -8.81 -0.08
CA ASN A 105 -7.92 -8.84 0.09
C ASN A 105 -8.38 -7.68 1.01
N PRO A 106 -8.77 -6.52 0.46
CA PRO A 106 -9.14 -5.34 1.26
C PRO A 106 -10.31 -5.57 2.21
N GLU A 107 -11.30 -6.38 1.82
CA GLU A 107 -12.46 -6.73 2.63
C GLU A 107 -12.09 -7.45 3.92
N VAL A 108 -11.02 -8.26 3.89
CA VAL A 108 -10.50 -8.95 5.07
C VAL A 108 -9.90 -7.96 6.04
N LYS A 109 -9.13 -6.99 5.53
CA LYS A 109 -8.57 -5.90 6.34
C LYS A 109 -9.66 -5.12 7.07
N GLU A 110 -10.75 -4.75 6.38
CA GLU A 110 -11.89 -4.04 6.96
C GLU A 110 -12.55 -4.86 8.08
N THR A 111 -12.72 -6.16 7.89
CA THR A 111 -13.25 -7.07 8.91
C THR A 111 -12.38 -7.06 10.17
N PHE A 112 -11.07 -7.11 10.05
CA PHE A 112 -10.16 -7.08 11.21
C PHE A 112 -10.12 -5.70 11.88
N ILE A 113 -10.23 -4.61 11.14
CA ILE A 113 -10.37 -3.27 11.71
C ILE A 113 -11.66 -3.17 12.51
N LEU A 114 -12.77 -3.64 11.96
CA LEU A 114 -14.07 -3.64 12.66
C LEU A 114 -14.01 -4.49 13.94
N ARG A 115 -13.41 -5.69 13.87
CA ARG A 115 -13.19 -6.54 15.04
C ARG A 115 -12.42 -5.80 16.14
N SER A 116 -11.34 -5.13 15.80
CA SER A 116 -10.54 -4.37 16.77
C SER A 116 -11.33 -3.22 17.41
N ARG A 117 -12.17 -2.54 16.62
CA ARG A 117 -13.05 -1.47 17.12
C ARG A 117 -14.09 -2.00 18.10
N ILE A 118 -14.72 -3.13 17.80
CA ILE A 118 -15.71 -3.76 18.67
C ILE A 118 -15.06 -4.13 20.02
N ILE A 119 -13.88 -4.74 20.00
CA ILE A 119 -13.16 -5.10 21.23
C ILE A 119 -12.81 -3.86 22.04
N SER A 120 -12.26 -2.82 21.40
CA SER A 120 -11.90 -1.57 22.09
C SER A 120 -13.11 -0.88 22.71
N GLU A 121 -14.24 -0.85 22.00
CA GLU A 121 -15.48 -0.26 22.52
C GLU A 121 -16.02 -1.04 23.71
N THR A 122 -16.01 -2.37 23.64
CA THR A 122 -16.43 -3.22 24.76
C THR A 122 -15.59 -2.97 26.00
N GLN A 123 -14.26 -2.94 25.85
CA GLN A 123 -13.33 -2.64 26.95
C GLN A 123 -13.59 -1.25 27.56
N TYR A 124 -13.78 -0.25 26.73
CA TYR A 124 -14.10 1.11 27.19
C TYR A 124 -15.40 1.16 27.99
N GLN A 125 -16.44 0.47 27.56
CA GLN A 125 -17.70 0.39 28.27
C GLN A 125 -17.56 -0.33 29.63
N GLU A 126 -16.80 -1.42 29.69
CA GLU A 126 -16.51 -2.12 30.95
C GLU A 126 -15.75 -1.23 31.94
N GLU A 127 -14.72 -0.51 31.48
CA GLU A 127 -13.97 0.43 32.32
C GLU A 127 -14.85 1.54 32.88
N GLN A 128 -15.77 2.11 32.08
CA GLN A 128 -16.72 3.14 32.54
C GLN A 128 -17.69 2.62 33.62
N GLN A 129 -18.11 1.36 33.52
CA GLN A 129 -18.97 0.75 34.52
C GLN A 129 -18.28 0.49 35.85
N HIS A 130 -16.97 0.18 35.82
CA HIS A 130 -16.19 -0.08 37.05
C HIS A 130 -15.77 1.19 37.80
N VAL A 131 -15.74 2.34 37.17
CA VAL A 131 -15.45 3.63 37.80
C VAL A 131 -16.64 4.16 38.63
N HIS A 132 -17.82 3.59 38.49
CA HIS A 132 -19.02 3.99 39.23
C HIS A 132 -19.38 3.05 40.41
N LEU A 133 -18.48 2.13 40.77
CA LEU A 133 -18.54 1.32 42.00
C LEU A 133 -17.48 1.76 42.99
#